data_a1140d1a24256aeeb8e89422fa5477f2
#
_entry.id   a1140d1a24256aeeb8e89422fa5477f2
#
_cell.length_a   1.000
_cell.length_b   1.000
_cell.length_c   1.000
_cell.angle_alpha   90.00
_cell.angle_beta   90.00
_cell.angle_gamma   90.00
#
_symmetry.space_group_name_H-M   'P 1'
#
loop_
_entity.id
_entity.type
_entity.pdbx_description
1 polymer ?
#
loop_
_entity_poly.entity_id
_entity_poly.type
_entity_poly.pdbx_seq_one_letter_code
_entity_poly.pdbx_strand_id
1 'polypeptide(L)'
;RSSDLIDMTPVRHQRAVENRLREAVRQDRARIQISHISRFGLLEMSRQRLSPSLGESSHHVCPRCSGTGTVRDNESLSLSILRLIEEEALKENTKEVHAIVPVPIASYLLNEKRAAVSAIEARQGGVRCIIVPNDEMQTPHYHVLRVRKGEETSTLSYLLPKLHEEEMALPSR
;
A
#
# COMPACT_ATOMS: atom_id res chain seq x y z
N ARG A 1 10.80 8.29 -19.65
CA ARG A 1 12.26 8.11 -19.72
C ARG A 1 12.88 9.33 -20.36
N SER A 2 13.91 9.89 -19.77
CA SER A 2 14.76 10.91 -20.38
C SER A 2 15.91 10.22 -21.11
N SER A 3 16.19 10.65 -22.33
CA SER A 3 17.40 10.27 -23.07
C SER A 3 18.33 11.48 -23.16
N ASP A 4 19.56 11.28 -22.77
CA ASP A 4 20.60 12.29 -22.86
C ASP A 4 21.29 12.15 -24.23
N LEU A 5 21.33 13.27 -24.98
CA LEU A 5 21.99 13.38 -26.28
C LEU A 5 23.17 14.32 -26.16
N ILE A 6 24.23 13.85 -25.50
CA ILE A 6 25.46 14.59 -25.29
C ILE A 6 26.19 14.77 -26.64
N ASP A 7 26.82 15.93 -26.85
CA ASP A 7 27.67 16.29 -27.98
C ASP A 7 27.00 16.51 -29.34
N MET A 8 25.66 16.71 -29.36
CA MET A 8 24.93 17.06 -30.57
C MET A 8 24.74 18.60 -30.69
N THR A 9 25.81 19.30 -31.06
CA THR A 9 25.79 20.78 -31.16
C THR A 9 25.05 21.36 -32.36
N PRO A 10 25.08 20.78 -33.58
CA PRO A 10 24.31 21.35 -34.71
C PRO A 10 22.81 21.12 -34.56
N VAL A 11 22.02 22.18 -34.59
CA VAL A 11 20.55 22.12 -34.52
C VAL A 11 19.92 21.23 -35.60
N ARG A 12 20.52 21.19 -36.80
CA ARG A 12 20.07 20.33 -37.89
C ARG A 12 20.13 18.83 -37.53
N HIS A 13 21.15 18.43 -36.75
CA HIS A 13 21.25 17.03 -36.28
C HIS A 13 20.22 16.73 -35.19
N GLN A 14 19.99 17.67 -34.29
CA GLN A 14 18.95 17.53 -33.28
C GLN A 14 17.56 17.35 -33.93
N ARG A 15 17.23 18.17 -34.94
CA ARG A 15 15.97 18.04 -35.68
C ARG A 15 15.87 16.74 -36.46
N ALA A 16 16.98 16.26 -37.02
CA ALA A 16 17.01 14.96 -37.70
C ALA A 16 16.70 13.79 -36.74
N VAL A 17 17.23 13.82 -35.52
CA VAL A 17 16.91 12.84 -34.49
C VAL A 17 15.46 12.93 -34.05
N GLU A 18 14.95 14.13 -33.81
CA GLU A 18 13.56 14.35 -33.46
C GLU A 18 12.59 13.81 -34.54
N ASN A 19 12.86 14.10 -35.81
CA ASN A 19 12.05 13.62 -36.92
C ASN A 19 12.10 12.11 -37.06
N ARG A 20 13.29 11.51 -36.92
CA ARG A 20 13.45 10.05 -36.94
C ARG A 20 12.70 9.36 -35.82
N LEU A 21 12.71 9.96 -34.64
CA LEU A 21 11.95 9.46 -33.51
C LEU A 21 10.44 9.55 -33.76
N ARG A 22 9.95 10.67 -34.29
CA ARG A 22 8.55 10.82 -34.66
C ARG A 22 8.10 9.81 -35.72
N GLU A 23 8.93 9.53 -36.70
CA GLU A 23 8.65 8.46 -37.68
C GLU A 23 8.60 7.08 -37.03
N ALA A 24 9.54 6.77 -36.16
CA ALA A 24 9.62 5.48 -35.48
C ALA A 24 8.37 5.21 -34.61
N VAL A 25 7.82 6.23 -33.96
CA VAL A 25 6.64 6.08 -33.10
C VAL A 25 5.32 6.16 -33.86
N ARG A 26 5.32 6.47 -35.16
CA ARG A 26 4.11 6.59 -35.97
C ARG A 26 3.28 5.29 -36.03
N GLN A 27 3.94 4.16 -35.92
CA GLN A 27 3.29 2.84 -35.89
C GLN A 27 2.67 2.48 -34.53
N ASP A 28 2.98 3.24 -33.50
CA ASP A 28 2.43 3.01 -32.16
C ASP A 28 1.00 3.58 -32.08
N ARG A 29 0.06 2.77 -31.60
CA ARG A 29 -1.34 3.19 -31.40
C ARG A 29 -1.54 4.09 -30.19
N ALA A 30 -0.54 4.20 -29.32
CA ALA A 30 -0.61 5.07 -28.16
C ALA A 30 -0.52 6.55 -28.57
N ARG A 31 -1.11 7.42 -27.77
CA ARG A 31 -0.93 8.86 -27.94
C ARG A 31 0.44 9.25 -27.46
N ILE A 32 1.31 9.66 -28.37
CA ILE A 32 2.69 10.01 -28.11
C ILE A 32 2.90 11.50 -28.36
N GLN A 33 3.52 12.16 -27.40
CA GLN A 33 3.99 13.54 -27.52
C GLN A 33 5.51 13.55 -27.36
N ILE A 34 6.19 14.22 -28.28
CA ILE A 34 7.65 14.33 -28.29
C ILE A 34 7.98 15.82 -28.27
N SER A 35 8.78 16.25 -27.28
CA SER A 35 9.28 17.61 -27.19
C SER A 35 10.45 17.84 -28.14
N HIS A 36 10.84 19.09 -28.29
CA HIS A 36 12.11 19.43 -28.91
C HIS A 36 13.25 19.18 -27.93
N ILE A 37 14.44 18.89 -28.46
CA ILE A 37 15.65 18.75 -27.65
C ILE A 37 15.95 20.10 -27.00
N SER A 38 16.03 20.11 -25.67
CA SER A 38 16.30 21.30 -24.87
C SER A 38 17.74 21.78 -25.02
N ARG A 39 18.05 22.96 -24.50
CA ARG A 39 19.41 23.49 -24.43
C ARG A 39 20.36 22.59 -23.62
N PHE A 40 19.82 21.78 -22.73
CA PHE A 40 20.56 20.81 -21.91
C PHE A 40 20.75 19.45 -22.57
N GLY A 41 20.33 19.31 -23.84
CA GLY A 41 20.43 18.04 -24.55
C GLY A 41 19.38 16.99 -24.15
N LEU A 42 18.29 17.41 -23.50
CA LEU A 42 17.23 16.53 -23.04
C LEU A 42 16.06 16.53 -24.03
N LEU A 43 15.60 15.33 -24.38
CA LEU A 43 14.38 15.09 -25.12
C LEU A 43 13.36 14.41 -24.25
N GLU A 44 12.19 15.00 -24.11
CA GLU A 44 11.08 14.46 -23.33
C GLU A 44 10.08 13.79 -24.27
N MET A 45 9.63 12.60 -23.89
CA MET A 45 8.60 11.86 -24.59
C MET A 45 7.54 11.37 -23.59
N SER A 46 6.28 11.70 -23.88
CA SER A 46 5.14 11.17 -23.16
C SER A 46 4.40 10.16 -24.04
N ARG A 47 4.14 8.98 -23.50
CA ARG A 47 3.36 7.93 -24.14
C ARG A 47 2.18 7.57 -23.27
N GLN A 48 0.97 7.87 -23.79
CA GLN A 48 -0.28 7.59 -23.08
C GLN A 48 -1.01 6.43 -23.77
N ARG A 49 -1.27 5.37 -23.03
CA ARG A 49 -2.14 4.30 -23.48
C ARG A 49 -3.60 4.74 -23.46
N LEU A 50 -4.29 4.57 -24.58
CA LEU A 50 -5.71 4.91 -24.73
C LEU A 50 -6.63 3.74 -24.32
N SER A 51 -6.10 2.52 -24.26
CA SER A 51 -6.81 1.33 -23.83
C SER A 51 -5.85 0.36 -23.11
N PRO A 52 -6.34 -0.41 -22.14
CA PRO A 52 -5.52 -1.46 -21.53
C PRO A 52 -5.10 -2.49 -22.59
N SER A 53 -3.91 -3.08 -22.44
CA SER A 53 -3.48 -4.19 -23.27
C SER A 53 -4.37 -5.42 -23.03
N LEU A 54 -4.41 -6.35 -24.00
CA LEU A 54 -5.15 -7.61 -23.81
C LEU A 54 -4.68 -8.37 -22.55
N GLY A 55 -3.38 -8.31 -22.23
CA GLY A 55 -2.85 -8.86 -21.00
C GLY A 55 -3.36 -8.16 -19.74
N GLU A 56 -3.48 -6.84 -19.75
CA GLU A 56 -4.02 -6.06 -18.61
C GLU A 56 -5.52 -6.26 -18.43
N SER A 57 -6.28 -6.52 -19.50
CA SER A 57 -7.72 -6.77 -19.41
C SER A 57 -8.07 -8.18 -18.93
N SER A 58 -7.14 -9.14 -19.07
CA SER A 58 -7.34 -10.55 -18.70
C SER A 58 -6.64 -10.97 -17.40
N HIS A 59 -5.83 -10.10 -16.82
CA HIS A 59 -5.05 -10.37 -15.61
C HIS A 59 -5.32 -9.32 -14.55
N HIS A 60 -5.43 -9.77 -13.32
CA HIS A 60 -5.57 -8.90 -12.16
C HIS A 60 -4.31 -8.96 -11.30
N VAL A 61 -4.00 -7.86 -10.64
CA VAL A 61 -2.92 -7.86 -9.65
C VAL A 61 -3.28 -8.79 -8.51
N CYS A 62 -2.34 -9.65 -8.12
CA CYS A 62 -2.57 -10.56 -7.00
C CYS A 62 -2.87 -9.76 -5.71
N PRO A 63 -4.02 -9.99 -5.06
CA PRO A 63 -4.39 -9.22 -3.86
C PRO A 63 -3.48 -9.50 -2.67
N ARG A 64 -2.76 -10.63 -2.65
CA ARG A 64 -1.84 -10.94 -1.55
C ARG A 64 -0.49 -10.28 -1.68
N CYS A 65 0.14 -10.35 -2.85
CA CYS A 65 1.50 -9.82 -3.04
C CYS A 65 1.54 -8.48 -3.77
N SER A 66 0.42 -7.97 -4.27
CA SER A 66 0.32 -6.72 -5.03
C SER A 66 1.35 -6.60 -6.17
N GLY A 67 1.71 -7.73 -6.78
CA GLY A 67 2.65 -7.80 -7.89
C GLY A 67 4.12 -8.03 -7.49
N THR A 68 4.45 -8.17 -6.21
CA THR A 68 5.83 -8.38 -5.74
C THR A 68 6.33 -9.82 -5.89
N GLY A 69 5.41 -10.79 -6.04
CA GLY A 69 5.73 -12.22 -6.14
C GLY A 69 6.09 -12.89 -4.81
N THR A 70 6.20 -12.13 -3.73
CA THR A 70 6.53 -12.62 -2.39
C THR A 70 5.52 -12.15 -1.36
N VAL A 71 5.30 -12.94 -0.34
CA VAL A 71 4.46 -12.59 0.81
C VAL A 71 5.28 -12.79 2.07
N ARG A 72 5.20 -11.83 2.97
CA ARG A 72 5.92 -11.87 4.25
C ARG A 72 5.43 -13.02 5.12
N ASP A 73 6.33 -13.69 5.82
CA ASP A 73 6.00 -14.78 6.73
C ASP A 73 5.20 -14.30 7.96
N ASN A 74 4.50 -15.21 8.59
CA ASN A 74 3.59 -14.91 9.68
C ASN A 74 4.31 -14.34 10.92
N GLU A 75 5.48 -14.85 11.26
CA GLU A 75 6.23 -14.39 12.43
C GLU A 75 6.74 -12.95 12.24
N SER A 76 7.36 -12.69 11.10
CA SER A 76 7.86 -11.36 10.76
C SER A 76 6.72 -10.33 10.68
N LEU A 77 5.58 -10.71 10.09
CA LEU A 77 4.39 -9.86 10.03
C LEU A 77 3.82 -9.59 11.42
N SER A 78 3.73 -10.62 12.26
CA SER A 78 3.25 -10.50 13.64
C SER A 78 4.07 -9.54 14.46
N LEU A 79 5.40 -9.55 14.33
CA LEU A 79 6.28 -8.61 15.04
C LEU A 79 6.04 -7.16 14.58
N SER A 80 5.77 -6.94 13.30
CA SER A 80 5.44 -5.61 12.80
C SER A 80 4.08 -5.11 13.31
N ILE A 81 3.10 -6.00 13.36
CA ILE A 81 1.77 -5.68 13.92
C ILE A 81 1.90 -5.36 15.41
N LEU A 82 2.70 -6.11 16.15
CA LEU A 82 2.94 -5.87 17.58
C LEU A 82 3.56 -4.49 17.83
N ARG A 83 4.53 -4.09 17.01
CA ARG A 83 5.13 -2.74 17.07
C ARG A 83 4.10 -1.65 16.77
N LEU A 84 3.24 -1.87 15.77
CA LEU A 84 2.20 -0.92 15.44
C LEU A 84 1.17 -0.79 16.56
N ILE A 85 0.79 -1.89 17.21
CA ILE A 85 -0.08 -1.87 18.39
C ILE A 85 0.58 -1.05 19.51
N GLU A 86 1.87 -1.25 19.76
CA GLU A 86 2.62 -0.49 20.76
C GLU A 86 2.64 1.01 20.43
N GLU A 87 2.91 1.39 19.18
CA GLU A 87 2.90 2.78 18.73
C GLU A 87 1.52 3.43 18.90
N GLU A 88 0.46 2.73 18.55
CA GLU A 88 -0.91 3.24 18.71
C GLU A 88 -1.30 3.36 20.18
N ALA A 89 -0.87 2.44 21.03
CA ALA A 89 -1.10 2.48 22.47
C ALA A 89 -0.37 3.64 23.16
N LEU A 90 0.78 4.07 22.64
CA LEU A 90 1.57 5.19 23.17
C LEU A 90 0.94 6.56 22.91
N LYS A 91 0.04 6.68 21.94
CA LYS A 91 -0.61 7.95 21.62
C LYS A 91 -1.52 8.42 22.76
N GLU A 92 -1.55 9.71 22.99
CA GLU A 92 -2.39 10.32 24.02
C GLU A 92 -3.88 10.02 23.82
N ASN A 93 -4.60 9.91 24.93
CA ASN A 93 -6.05 9.62 24.95
C ASN A 93 -6.47 8.29 24.31
N THR A 94 -5.55 7.34 24.21
CA THR A 94 -5.89 5.99 23.75
C THR A 94 -6.55 5.20 24.88
N LYS A 95 -7.70 4.59 24.58
CA LYS A 95 -8.41 3.69 25.48
C LYS A 95 -8.22 2.24 25.09
N GLU A 96 -8.40 1.96 23.83
CA GLU A 96 -8.28 0.61 23.27
C GLU A 96 -7.53 0.65 21.94
N VAL A 97 -6.85 -0.44 21.61
CA VAL A 97 -6.26 -0.70 20.30
C VAL A 97 -6.85 -1.99 19.76
N HIS A 98 -7.49 -1.92 18.62
CA HIS A 98 -8.08 -3.08 17.95
C HIS A 98 -7.18 -3.52 16.80
N ALA A 99 -6.73 -4.77 16.82
CA ALA A 99 -5.98 -5.37 15.71
C ALA A 99 -6.82 -6.47 15.07
N ILE A 100 -7.26 -6.21 13.83
CA ILE A 100 -7.99 -7.20 13.01
C ILE A 100 -6.96 -7.86 12.11
N VAL A 101 -6.74 -9.15 12.30
CA VAL A 101 -5.65 -9.89 11.69
C VAL A 101 -6.12 -11.27 11.20
N PRO A 102 -5.42 -11.89 10.24
CA PRO A 102 -5.68 -13.28 9.85
C PRO A 102 -5.57 -14.23 11.04
N VAL A 103 -6.32 -15.32 11.01
CA VAL A 103 -6.37 -16.31 12.10
C VAL A 103 -4.99 -16.83 12.55
N PRO A 104 -4.04 -17.19 11.65
CA PRO A 104 -2.71 -17.63 12.08
C PRO A 104 -1.91 -16.55 12.83
N ILE A 105 -2.06 -15.29 12.42
CA ILE A 105 -1.42 -14.15 13.08
C ILE A 105 -2.02 -13.91 14.47
N ALA A 106 -3.35 -13.94 14.58
CA ALA A 106 -4.03 -13.80 15.85
C ALA A 106 -3.61 -14.91 16.83
N SER A 107 -3.55 -16.15 16.38
CA SER A 107 -3.13 -17.30 17.17
C SER A 107 -1.68 -17.12 17.67
N TYR A 108 -0.79 -16.68 16.82
CA TYR A 108 0.60 -16.42 17.20
C TYR A 108 0.73 -15.28 18.22
N LEU A 109 0.05 -14.16 18.02
CA LEU A 109 0.10 -13.01 18.94
C LEU A 109 -0.51 -13.33 20.31
N LEU A 110 -1.64 -14.03 20.33
CA LEU A 110 -2.35 -14.33 21.56
C LEU A 110 -1.70 -15.43 22.39
N ASN A 111 -0.96 -16.34 21.78
CA ASN A 111 -0.30 -17.45 22.46
C ASN A 111 1.20 -17.21 22.65
N GLU A 112 1.94 -17.08 21.54
CA GLU A 112 3.41 -16.96 21.58
C GLU A 112 3.89 -15.58 22.05
N LYS A 113 3.15 -14.51 21.76
CA LYS A 113 3.48 -13.13 22.14
C LYS A 113 2.56 -12.55 23.20
N ARG A 114 1.86 -13.39 23.93
CA ARG A 114 0.94 -12.97 25.00
C ARG A 114 1.59 -12.09 26.05
N ALA A 115 2.80 -12.43 26.48
CA ALA A 115 3.54 -11.63 27.46
C ALA A 115 3.86 -10.22 26.94
N ALA A 116 4.21 -10.08 25.65
CA ALA A 116 4.48 -8.80 25.02
C ALA A 116 3.21 -7.93 24.91
N VAL A 117 2.08 -8.51 24.57
CA VAL A 117 0.77 -7.82 24.53
C VAL A 117 0.39 -7.36 25.95
N SER A 118 0.52 -8.21 26.96
CA SER A 118 0.24 -7.86 28.36
C SER A 118 1.18 -6.76 28.86
N ALA A 119 2.43 -6.74 28.43
CA ALA A 119 3.38 -5.70 28.80
C ALA A 119 3.01 -4.35 28.20
N ILE A 120 2.48 -4.31 26.97
CA ILE A 120 1.97 -3.09 26.33
C ILE A 120 0.78 -2.54 27.12
N GLU A 121 -0.17 -3.39 27.49
CA GLU A 121 -1.34 -3.00 28.29
C GLU A 121 -0.92 -2.43 29.66
N ALA A 122 0.04 -3.08 30.34
CA ALA A 122 0.52 -2.64 31.64
C ALA A 122 1.27 -1.30 31.58
N ARG A 123 2.12 -1.09 30.56
CA ARG A 123 2.91 0.14 30.41
C ARG A 123 2.04 1.39 30.19
N GLN A 124 0.94 1.24 29.51
CA GLN A 124 0.12 2.36 29.08
C GLN A 124 -1.04 2.69 30.02
N GLY A 125 -0.96 2.26 31.27
CA GLY A 125 -1.92 2.65 32.31
C GLY A 125 -3.36 2.19 32.04
N GLY A 126 -3.53 1.00 31.45
CA GLY A 126 -4.84 0.40 31.23
C GLY A 126 -5.38 0.49 29.80
N VAL A 127 -4.52 0.73 28.82
CA VAL A 127 -4.91 0.58 27.42
C VAL A 127 -5.19 -0.89 27.12
N ARG A 128 -6.37 -1.18 26.60
CA ARG A 128 -6.79 -2.53 26.26
C ARG A 128 -6.39 -2.86 24.82
N CYS A 129 -5.67 -3.96 24.62
CA CYS A 129 -5.34 -4.48 23.30
C CYS A 129 -6.27 -5.63 22.93
N ILE A 130 -7.08 -5.43 21.90
CA ILE A 130 -8.01 -6.44 21.40
C ILE A 130 -7.49 -6.96 20.08
N ILE A 131 -7.10 -8.25 20.03
CA ILE A 131 -6.68 -8.93 18.81
C ILE A 131 -7.83 -9.79 18.31
N VAL A 132 -8.36 -9.43 17.14
CA VAL A 132 -9.54 -10.08 16.56
C VAL A 132 -9.12 -10.91 15.36
N PRO A 133 -9.29 -12.23 15.37
CA PRO A 133 -9.07 -13.06 14.20
C PRO A 133 -10.18 -12.81 13.16
N ASN A 134 -9.79 -12.71 11.91
CA ASN A 134 -10.69 -12.63 10.77
C ASN A 134 -10.35 -13.74 9.78
N ASP A 135 -11.27 -14.65 9.54
CA ASP A 135 -11.11 -15.80 8.65
C ASP A 135 -11.20 -15.42 7.16
N GLU A 136 -11.85 -14.31 6.84
CA GLU A 136 -11.92 -13.79 5.47
C GLU A 136 -10.65 -13.04 5.05
N MET A 137 -9.82 -12.64 6.02
CA MET A 137 -8.58 -11.91 5.78
C MET A 137 -7.39 -12.86 5.58
N GLN A 138 -6.60 -12.60 4.55
CA GLN A 138 -5.39 -13.34 4.25
C GLN A 138 -4.14 -12.49 4.48
N THR A 139 -3.04 -13.13 4.87
CA THR A 139 -1.73 -12.45 4.94
C THR A 139 -1.33 -11.89 3.56
N PRO A 140 -0.71 -10.72 3.47
CA PRO A 140 -0.17 -9.89 4.54
C PRO A 140 -1.13 -8.80 5.07
N HIS A 141 -2.41 -8.90 4.81
CA HIS A 141 -3.37 -7.88 5.20
C HIS A 141 -3.66 -7.90 6.70
N TYR A 142 -3.83 -6.73 7.27
CA TYR A 142 -4.24 -6.51 8.65
C TYR A 142 -4.76 -5.08 8.82
N HIS A 143 -5.51 -4.83 9.90
CA HIS A 143 -5.95 -3.50 10.30
C HIS A 143 -5.68 -3.27 11.77
N VAL A 144 -5.09 -2.13 12.10
CA VAL A 144 -4.90 -1.68 13.49
C VAL A 144 -5.61 -0.36 13.67
N LEU A 145 -6.52 -0.32 14.61
CA LEU A 145 -7.40 0.82 14.90
C LEU A 145 -7.19 1.27 16.34
N ARG A 146 -7.17 2.57 16.55
CA ARG A 146 -7.10 3.18 17.86
C ARG A 146 -8.46 3.74 18.25
N VAL A 147 -8.95 3.36 19.41
CA VAL A 147 -10.15 3.92 20.04
C VAL A 147 -9.75 4.90 21.12
N ARG A 148 -10.22 6.13 21.01
CA ARG A 148 -9.94 7.18 21.98
C ARG A 148 -10.89 7.08 23.18
N LYS A 149 -10.50 7.70 24.29
CA LYS A 149 -11.38 7.85 25.44
C LYS A 149 -12.63 8.63 25.04
N GLY A 150 -13.80 8.04 25.27
CA GLY A 150 -15.09 8.60 24.87
C GLY A 150 -15.63 8.11 23.53
N GLU A 151 -14.85 7.37 22.74
CA GLU A 151 -15.28 6.73 21.49
C GLU A 151 -15.49 5.22 21.67
N GLU A 152 -15.60 4.76 22.91
CA GLU A 152 -15.72 3.34 23.22
C GLU A 152 -17.05 2.79 22.68
N THR A 153 -16.97 1.69 21.96
CA THR A 153 -18.14 0.97 21.47
C THR A 153 -18.43 -0.22 22.38
N SER A 154 -19.70 -0.47 22.68
CA SER A 154 -20.14 -1.67 23.39
C SER A 154 -20.19 -2.92 22.50
N THR A 155 -19.66 -2.83 21.30
CA THR A 155 -19.69 -3.90 20.29
C THR A 155 -18.83 -5.07 20.74
N LEU A 156 -19.36 -6.26 20.60
CA LEU A 156 -18.64 -7.49 20.91
C LEU A 156 -17.47 -7.69 19.93
N SER A 157 -16.34 -8.16 20.42
CA SER A 157 -15.09 -8.21 19.65
C SER A 157 -15.19 -9.00 18.34
N TYR A 158 -16.00 -10.03 18.27
CA TYR A 158 -16.21 -10.82 17.06
C TYR A 158 -17.01 -10.09 15.96
N LEU A 159 -17.67 -8.99 16.29
CA LEU A 159 -18.40 -8.14 15.34
C LEU A 159 -17.55 -6.97 14.82
N LEU A 160 -16.40 -6.71 15.40
CA LEU A 160 -15.50 -5.62 14.99
C LEU A 160 -15.06 -5.68 13.53
N PRO A 161 -14.77 -6.86 12.94
CA PRO A 161 -14.43 -6.93 11.52
C PRO A 161 -15.54 -6.39 10.61
N LYS A 162 -16.79 -6.73 10.88
CA LYS A 162 -17.95 -6.25 10.10
C LYS A 162 -18.18 -4.75 10.26
N LEU A 163 -18.06 -4.25 11.49
CA LEU A 163 -18.18 -2.81 11.77
C LEU A 163 -17.12 -2.01 10.99
N HIS A 164 -15.89 -2.50 10.98
CA HIS A 164 -14.81 -1.86 10.24
C HIS A 164 -15.01 -1.85 8.74
N GLU A 165 -15.51 -2.94 8.16
CA GLU A 165 -15.86 -3.02 6.74
C GLU A 165 -16.98 -2.04 6.37
N GLU A 166 -17.98 -1.91 7.21
CA GLU A 166 -19.07 -0.94 7.03
C GLU A 166 -18.56 0.50 7.09
N GLU A 167 -17.68 0.83 8.02
CA GLU A 167 -17.07 2.17 8.12
C GLU A 167 -16.20 2.48 6.89
N MET A 168 -15.44 1.51 6.37
CA MET A 168 -14.63 1.68 5.18
C MET A 168 -15.46 1.78 3.89
N ALA A 169 -16.65 1.19 3.85
CA ALA A 169 -17.55 1.25 2.70
C ALA A 169 -18.32 2.58 2.60
N LEU A 170 -18.36 3.38 3.67
CA LEU A 170 -18.97 4.70 3.64
C LEU A 170 -18.10 5.68 2.84
N PRO A 171 -18.67 6.38 1.83
CA PRO A 171 -17.90 7.38 1.09
C PRO A 171 -17.43 8.48 2.05
N SER A 172 -16.13 8.75 2.05
CA SER A 172 -15.55 9.87 2.80
C SER A 172 -16.21 11.18 2.35
N ARG A 173 -16.87 11.85 3.26
CA ARG A 173 -17.42 13.20 3.04
C ARG A 173 -16.30 14.25 3.01
#